data_888e6d027fbdb9bce626731a88d44f81
#
_entry.id   888e6d027fbdb9bce626731a88d44f81
#
_cell.length_a   1.000
_cell.length_b   1.000
_cell.length_c   1.000
_cell.angle_alpha   90.00
_cell.angle_beta   90.00
_cell.angle_gamma   90.00
#
_symmetry.space_group_name_H-M   'P 1'
#
loop_
_entity.id
_entity.type
_entity.pdbx_description
1 polymer ?
#
loop_
_entity_poly.entity_id
_entity_poly.type
_entity_poly.pdbx_seq_one_letter_code
_entity_poly.pdbx_strand_id
1 'polypeptide(L)'
;INCFAQTDEIFINWDTKPFKKRETRAVWLTTLNNLDWPKTFANSEEGIERQKQELIDILDKYVAANINTVLLQTRVRAATIYPSNIEPWDKCLTGREDGNPNYDPLAFAVEECHKRGLEIHAWVAAMPVGAAKSLGCRLMKEKGFSIRSFSTGSYVNPEDPKIAGYLGEICAEITRNYDIDGINLDYIRYPDGWPYPTYKNGDTPETRRENITNIVREINYRVKKLKPWVKISCSPIGKYDDLSRYSSKNYNAKNRVSQDAQLWVKTRIMDQLYPMQYWRGDNYYPFSADWVENSNGHDIVSGLGTYFLDPREGNWGLEELTRQMHVSRWLGMGHAHFRSKFLLDNQQGVYNFEKRFNAVPALTPALTWISRRKPKAPNYAQGTSVVTLIGAQGAKTIRWKGNSP
;
A
#
# COMPACT_ATOMS: atom_id res chain seq x y z
N ILE A 1 25.52 -19.49 -35.34
CA ILE A 1 24.99 -18.12 -35.09
C ILE A 1 24.25 -18.23 -33.75
N ASN A 2 24.95 -17.89 -32.66
CA ASN A 2 24.36 -17.82 -31.34
C ASN A 2 23.57 -16.52 -31.23
N CYS A 3 22.27 -16.56 -31.37
CA CYS A 3 21.36 -15.50 -31.02
C CYS A 3 21.15 -15.55 -29.49
N PHE A 4 22.01 -14.96 -28.73
CA PHE A 4 21.65 -14.56 -27.37
C PHE A 4 20.74 -13.35 -27.50
N ALA A 5 19.44 -13.57 -27.37
CA ALA A 5 18.50 -12.47 -27.20
C ALA A 5 18.81 -11.80 -25.86
N GLN A 6 19.50 -10.67 -25.90
CA GLN A 6 19.54 -9.73 -24.78
C GLN A 6 18.13 -9.13 -24.67
N THR A 7 17.26 -9.81 -23.94
CA THR A 7 15.88 -9.40 -23.76
C THR A 7 15.75 -8.05 -23.04
N ASP A 8 16.76 -7.64 -22.28
CA ASP A 8 16.76 -6.37 -21.54
C ASP A 8 16.93 -5.13 -22.46
N GLU A 9 17.61 -5.24 -23.60
CA GLU A 9 17.84 -4.11 -24.50
C GLU A 9 16.63 -3.78 -25.39
N ILE A 10 15.80 -4.74 -25.71
CA ILE A 10 14.63 -4.53 -26.59
C ILE A 10 13.57 -3.63 -25.91
N PHE A 11 13.50 -3.63 -24.57
CA PHE A 11 12.54 -2.82 -23.82
C PHE A 11 13.04 -1.42 -23.48
N ILE A 12 14.32 -1.16 -23.50
CA ILE A 12 14.93 0.16 -23.20
C ILE A 12 14.58 1.19 -24.30
N ASN A 13 14.38 0.77 -25.54
CA ASN A 13 14.00 1.66 -26.64
C ASN A 13 12.57 2.22 -26.56
N TRP A 14 11.77 1.81 -25.60
CA TRP A 14 10.46 2.41 -25.35
C TRP A 14 10.57 3.68 -24.50
N ASP A 15 11.70 3.93 -23.91
CA ASP A 15 11.94 5.02 -22.97
C ASP A 15 12.65 6.20 -23.61
N THR A 16 12.13 6.66 -24.75
CA THR A 16 12.51 7.97 -25.32
C THR A 16 11.93 9.14 -24.54
N LYS A 17 11.08 8.88 -23.53
CA LYS A 17 10.56 9.92 -22.63
C LYS A 17 11.55 10.13 -21.48
N PRO A 18 11.84 11.40 -21.15
CA PRO A 18 12.67 11.71 -19.98
C PRO A 18 12.04 11.09 -18.73
N PHE A 19 12.88 10.66 -17.76
CA PHE A 19 12.44 10.12 -16.48
C PHE A 19 11.33 10.97 -15.87
N LYS A 20 10.29 10.32 -15.36
CA LYS A 20 9.16 11.04 -14.78
C LYS A 20 9.60 11.73 -13.50
N LYS A 21 9.32 13.03 -13.42
CA LYS A 21 9.56 13.81 -12.19
C LYS A 21 8.67 13.34 -11.03
N ARG A 22 7.53 12.74 -11.33
CA ARG A 22 6.55 12.26 -10.37
C ARG A 22 6.07 10.87 -10.77
N GLU A 23 6.23 9.94 -9.86
CA GLU A 23 5.82 8.54 -10.02
C GLU A 23 5.80 7.91 -8.63
N THR A 24 4.72 7.22 -8.25
CA THR A 24 4.69 6.43 -7.04
C THR A 24 5.46 5.12 -7.26
N ARG A 25 6.46 4.88 -6.43
CA ARG A 25 7.30 3.67 -6.40
C ARG A 25 7.21 3.08 -5.01
N ALA A 26 6.38 2.07 -4.85
CA ALA A 26 5.98 1.62 -3.54
C ALA A 26 6.36 0.16 -3.25
N VAL A 27 6.37 -0.17 -1.96
CA VAL A 27 6.53 -1.54 -1.48
C VAL A 27 5.58 -1.79 -0.32
N TRP A 28 4.88 -2.92 -0.33
CA TRP A 28 4.19 -3.43 0.85
C TRP A 28 5.19 -4.11 1.78
N LEU A 29 5.25 -3.60 3.01
CA LEU A 29 6.05 -4.14 4.11
C LEU A 29 5.09 -4.77 5.13
N THR A 30 4.99 -6.11 5.11
CA THR A 30 4.04 -6.82 5.97
C THR A 30 4.62 -7.15 7.34
N THR A 31 3.79 -6.99 8.36
CA THR A 31 4.07 -7.44 9.74
C THR A 31 3.40 -8.77 10.06
N LEU A 32 2.44 -9.19 9.25
CA LEU A 32 1.70 -10.43 9.41
C LEU A 32 2.65 -11.63 9.58
N ASN A 33 2.54 -12.30 10.72
CA ASN A 33 3.33 -13.49 11.04
C ASN A 33 4.85 -13.29 10.85
N ASN A 34 5.35 -12.07 11.03
CA ASN A 34 6.76 -11.71 10.86
C ASN A 34 7.32 -12.03 9.46
N LEU A 35 6.46 -11.98 8.42
CA LEU A 35 6.84 -12.36 7.06
C LEU A 35 7.88 -11.43 6.43
N ASP A 36 7.83 -10.13 6.73
CA ASP A 36 8.84 -9.16 6.29
C ASP A 36 9.56 -8.53 7.48
N TRP A 37 8.83 -7.88 8.38
CA TRP A 37 9.32 -7.20 9.58
C TRP A 37 8.26 -7.26 10.70
N PRO A 38 8.67 -7.31 12.00
CA PRO A 38 10.02 -7.56 12.47
C PRO A 38 10.39 -9.05 12.42
N LYS A 39 11.69 -9.37 12.42
CA LYS A 39 12.19 -10.75 12.53
C LYS A 39 12.55 -11.12 13.96
N THR A 40 12.94 -10.14 14.76
CA THR A 40 13.30 -10.27 16.16
C THR A 40 12.11 -9.82 17.04
N PHE A 41 11.91 -10.46 18.19
CA PHE A 41 10.92 -10.03 19.18
C PHE A 41 11.50 -8.99 20.14
N ALA A 42 10.73 -7.93 20.44
CA ALA A 42 11.06 -6.87 21.38
C ALA A 42 10.76 -7.28 22.83
N ASN A 43 11.44 -8.31 23.34
CA ASN A 43 11.28 -8.80 24.71
C ASN A 43 12.39 -8.33 25.66
N SER A 44 13.36 -7.57 25.17
CA SER A 44 14.48 -6.96 25.88
C SER A 44 14.90 -5.69 25.13
N GLU A 45 15.72 -4.85 25.76
CA GLU A 45 16.30 -3.66 25.12
C GLU A 45 17.08 -4.04 23.85
N GLU A 46 17.87 -5.11 23.90
CA GLU A 46 18.60 -5.63 22.75
C GLU A 46 17.65 -6.07 21.62
N GLY A 47 16.52 -6.72 21.96
CA GLY A 47 15.50 -7.12 21.00
C GLY A 47 14.83 -5.91 20.34
N ILE A 48 14.56 -4.85 21.10
CA ILE A 48 14.02 -3.58 20.60
C ILE A 48 14.99 -2.94 19.61
N GLU A 49 16.26 -2.81 19.97
CA GLU A 49 17.27 -2.21 19.09
C GLU A 49 17.49 -3.03 17.81
N ARG A 50 17.41 -4.35 17.88
CA ARG A 50 17.45 -5.22 16.68
C ARG A 50 16.24 -5.00 15.78
N GLN A 51 15.02 -4.92 16.32
CA GLN A 51 13.83 -4.60 15.51
C GLN A 51 13.97 -3.26 14.79
N LYS A 52 14.48 -2.25 15.48
CA LYS A 52 14.73 -0.93 14.91
C LYS A 52 15.76 -1.01 13.77
N GLN A 53 16.88 -1.70 14.00
CA GLN A 53 17.95 -1.86 13.01
C GLN A 53 17.45 -2.63 11.78
N GLU A 54 16.66 -3.70 11.96
CA GLU A 54 16.04 -4.43 10.85
C GLU A 54 15.22 -3.50 9.94
N LEU A 55 14.44 -2.57 10.52
CA LEU A 55 13.65 -1.61 9.76
C LEU A 55 14.54 -0.61 9.03
N ILE A 56 15.56 -0.07 9.70
CA ILE A 56 16.55 0.83 9.10
C ILE A 56 17.19 0.20 7.87
N ASP A 57 17.65 -1.05 7.99
CA ASP A 57 18.31 -1.78 6.90
C ASP A 57 17.36 -2.00 5.70
N ILE A 58 16.08 -2.24 5.96
CA ILE A 58 15.04 -2.35 4.93
C ILE A 58 14.86 -1.00 4.21
N LEU A 59 14.69 0.09 4.97
CA LEU A 59 14.45 1.42 4.42
C LEU A 59 15.64 1.94 3.62
N ASP A 60 16.86 1.67 4.06
CA ASP A 60 18.10 2.04 3.33
C ASP A 60 18.17 1.34 1.97
N LYS A 61 17.75 0.08 1.89
CA LYS A 61 17.64 -0.64 0.61
C LYS A 61 16.59 -0.04 -0.29
N TYR A 62 15.44 0.42 0.26
CA TYR A 62 14.42 1.09 -0.54
C TYR A 62 14.95 2.39 -1.13
N VAL A 63 15.62 3.22 -0.35
CA VAL A 63 16.26 4.46 -0.84
C VAL A 63 17.27 4.16 -1.93
N ALA A 64 18.10 3.13 -1.76
CA ALA A 64 19.11 2.73 -2.74
C ALA A 64 18.48 2.27 -4.09
N ALA A 65 17.21 1.91 -4.10
CA ALA A 65 16.44 1.57 -5.31
C ALA A 65 15.51 2.70 -5.79
N ASN A 66 15.63 3.91 -5.21
CA ASN A 66 14.76 5.06 -5.49
C ASN A 66 13.25 4.75 -5.36
N ILE A 67 12.90 3.85 -4.44
CA ILE A 67 11.55 3.70 -3.92
C ILE A 67 11.25 4.92 -3.07
N ASN A 68 10.02 5.42 -3.12
CA ASN A 68 9.62 6.65 -2.45
C ASN A 68 8.40 6.50 -1.53
N THR A 69 7.78 5.31 -1.49
CA THR A 69 6.56 5.07 -0.68
C THR A 69 6.62 3.70 -0.03
N VAL A 70 6.35 3.65 1.27
CA VAL A 70 6.27 2.43 2.07
C VAL A 70 4.83 2.23 2.55
N LEU A 71 4.23 1.09 2.22
CA LEU A 71 2.95 0.68 2.75
C LEU A 71 3.21 -0.27 3.92
N LEU A 72 3.35 0.29 5.14
CA LEU A 72 3.64 -0.47 6.35
C LEU A 72 2.37 -1.07 6.94
N GLN A 73 2.32 -2.39 7.08
CA GLN A 73 1.16 -3.06 7.68
C GLN A 73 1.04 -2.71 9.17
N THR A 74 0.12 -1.79 9.46
CA THR A 74 -0.04 -1.16 10.78
C THR A 74 -1.15 -1.80 11.59
N ARG A 75 -2.20 -2.30 10.93
CA ARG A 75 -3.31 -3.05 11.53
C ARG A 75 -3.46 -4.40 10.86
N VAL A 76 -3.41 -5.46 11.65
CA VAL A 76 -3.51 -6.85 11.20
C VAL A 76 -4.49 -7.59 12.09
N ARG A 77 -5.59 -8.11 11.50
CA ARG A 77 -6.50 -9.04 12.20
C ARG A 77 -7.04 -8.48 13.53
N ALA A 78 -7.48 -7.22 13.55
CA ALA A 78 -7.95 -6.50 14.73
C ALA A 78 -6.90 -6.42 15.85
N ALA A 79 -5.64 -6.18 15.47
CA ALA A 79 -4.52 -5.88 16.34
C ALA A 79 -3.57 -4.91 15.64
N THR A 80 -2.79 -4.14 16.38
CA THR A 80 -2.00 -3.02 15.86
C THR A 80 -0.52 -3.15 16.23
N ILE A 81 0.34 -2.44 15.50
CA ILE A 81 1.76 -2.31 15.83
C ILE A 81 2.07 -0.95 16.50
N TYR A 82 1.08 -0.26 17.01
CA TYR A 82 1.20 1.01 17.72
C TYR A 82 0.33 0.97 18.99
N PRO A 83 0.61 1.80 20.01
CA PRO A 83 -0.22 1.88 21.20
C PRO A 83 -1.62 2.42 20.83
N SER A 84 -2.59 1.54 20.76
CA SER A 84 -3.99 1.85 20.43
C SER A 84 -4.87 1.78 21.67
N ASN A 85 -5.83 2.71 21.75
CA ASN A 85 -6.89 2.66 22.76
C ASN A 85 -8.08 1.79 22.31
N ILE A 86 -8.04 1.22 21.11
CA ILE A 86 -9.16 0.54 20.46
C ILE A 86 -8.89 -0.95 20.29
N GLU A 87 -7.70 -1.32 19.85
CA GLU A 87 -7.28 -2.68 19.55
C GLU A 87 -5.99 -3.07 20.28
N PRO A 88 -5.78 -4.38 20.58
CA PRO A 88 -4.60 -4.86 21.28
C PRO A 88 -3.35 -4.78 20.40
N TRP A 89 -2.19 -4.94 21.03
CA TRP A 89 -0.92 -5.13 20.35
C TRP A 89 -0.91 -6.42 19.51
N ASP A 90 -0.38 -6.34 18.31
CA ASP A 90 -0.15 -7.54 17.49
C ASP A 90 1.03 -8.35 18.03
N LYS A 91 0.86 -9.66 18.07
CA LYS A 91 1.88 -10.60 18.54
C LYS A 91 3.19 -10.60 17.74
N CYS A 92 3.20 -10.02 16.53
CA CYS A 92 4.41 -9.95 15.71
C CYS A 92 5.55 -9.20 16.42
N LEU A 93 5.23 -8.27 17.33
CA LEU A 93 6.21 -7.46 18.03
C LEU A 93 6.96 -8.20 19.12
N THR A 94 6.24 -9.03 19.91
CA THR A 94 6.79 -9.69 21.12
C THR A 94 6.63 -11.20 21.12
N GLY A 95 5.94 -11.78 20.14
CA GLY A 95 5.57 -13.19 20.11
C GLY A 95 4.34 -13.53 20.98
N ARG A 96 3.79 -12.57 21.73
CA ARG A 96 2.65 -12.74 22.65
C ARG A 96 1.49 -11.86 22.21
N GLU A 97 0.26 -12.39 22.29
CA GLU A 97 -0.95 -11.58 22.09
C GLU A 97 -0.97 -10.44 23.12
N ASP A 98 -1.25 -9.22 22.67
CA ASP A 98 -1.27 -8.00 23.49
C ASP A 98 0.04 -7.71 24.25
N GLY A 99 1.15 -8.22 23.75
CA GLY A 99 2.48 -7.97 24.32
C GLY A 99 2.98 -6.56 23.97
N ASN A 100 3.14 -5.71 24.98
CA ASN A 100 3.71 -4.38 24.80
C ASN A 100 5.22 -4.48 24.47
N PRO A 101 5.68 -3.93 23.32
CA PRO A 101 7.09 -3.95 22.93
C PRO A 101 7.96 -2.93 23.68
N ASN A 102 7.38 -2.10 24.57
CA ASN A 102 8.03 -1.02 25.31
C ASN A 102 8.62 0.11 24.43
N TYR A 103 8.18 0.23 23.20
CA TYR A 103 8.41 1.38 22.33
C TYR A 103 7.24 1.52 21.35
N ASP A 104 7.22 2.59 20.57
CA ASP A 104 6.20 2.79 19.53
C ASP A 104 6.78 2.48 18.15
N PRO A 105 6.52 1.28 17.58
CA PRO A 105 7.03 0.89 16.28
C PRO A 105 6.56 1.76 15.12
N LEU A 106 5.33 2.29 15.16
CA LEU A 106 4.82 3.15 14.10
C LEU A 106 5.45 4.54 14.16
N ALA A 107 5.59 5.13 15.33
CA ALA A 107 6.28 6.41 15.49
C ALA A 107 7.72 6.32 15.00
N PHE A 108 8.43 5.26 15.36
CA PHE A 108 9.79 5.00 14.89
C PHE A 108 9.84 4.86 13.36
N ALA A 109 8.91 4.11 12.77
CA ALA A 109 8.84 3.92 11.32
C ALA A 109 8.58 5.24 10.57
N VAL A 110 7.67 6.09 11.08
CA VAL A 110 7.39 7.41 10.52
C VAL A 110 8.65 8.28 10.52
N GLU A 111 9.32 8.35 11.66
CA GLU A 111 10.56 9.13 11.81
C GLU A 111 11.65 8.65 10.82
N GLU A 112 11.90 7.35 10.76
CA GLU A 112 12.94 6.78 9.90
C GLU A 112 12.61 6.87 8.40
N CYS A 113 11.33 6.78 8.01
CA CYS A 113 10.89 7.04 6.65
C CYS A 113 11.13 8.51 6.26
N HIS A 114 10.71 9.45 7.08
CA HIS A 114 10.84 10.88 6.81
C HIS A 114 12.30 11.36 6.78
N LYS A 115 13.17 10.84 7.64
CA LYS A 115 14.64 11.07 7.57
C LYS A 115 15.23 10.73 6.20
N ARG A 116 14.61 9.78 5.49
CA ARG A 116 15.04 9.28 4.19
C ARG A 116 14.27 9.86 3.00
N GLY A 117 13.30 10.75 3.25
CA GLY A 117 12.42 11.29 2.22
C GLY A 117 11.43 10.27 1.62
N LEU A 118 11.11 9.23 2.37
CA LEU A 118 10.10 8.23 2.02
C LEU A 118 8.73 8.65 2.58
N GLU A 119 7.69 8.56 1.76
CA GLU A 119 6.32 8.58 2.28
C GLU A 119 6.01 7.26 3.00
N ILE A 120 5.30 7.35 4.12
CA ILE A 120 4.81 6.18 4.86
C ILE A 120 3.28 6.18 4.90
N HIS A 121 2.68 5.11 4.39
CA HIS A 121 1.25 4.88 4.47
C HIS A 121 0.95 3.76 5.46
N ALA A 122 0.06 4.02 6.41
CA ALA A 122 -0.43 3.00 7.31
C ALA A 122 -1.31 2.01 6.52
N TRP A 123 -0.83 0.78 6.34
CA TRP A 123 -1.60 -0.28 5.69
C TRP A 123 -2.51 -0.95 6.71
N VAL A 124 -3.82 -0.78 6.50
CA VAL A 124 -4.90 -1.23 7.39
C VAL A 124 -5.67 -2.36 6.71
N ALA A 125 -5.56 -3.58 7.24
CA ALA A 125 -6.41 -4.70 6.83
C ALA A 125 -7.80 -4.54 7.48
N ALA A 126 -8.81 -4.11 6.72
CA ALA A 126 -10.08 -3.60 7.25
C ALA A 126 -10.98 -4.69 7.85
N MET A 127 -11.35 -5.71 7.09
CA MET A 127 -12.34 -6.71 7.51
C MET A 127 -11.79 -7.90 8.30
N PRO A 128 -10.54 -8.38 8.10
CA PRO A 128 -10.02 -9.53 8.83
C PRO A 128 -9.88 -9.26 10.34
N VAL A 129 -10.30 -10.23 11.15
CA VAL A 129 -10.16 -10.20 12.61
C VAL A 129 -9.39 -11.41 13.18
N GLY A 130 -8.78 -12.19 12.30
CA GLY A 130 -7.93 -13.33 12.65
C GLY A 130 -8.68 -14.66 12.75
N ALA A 131 -8.06 -15.63 13.40
CA ALA A 131 -8.72 -16.89 13.70
C ALA A 131 -9.82 -16.70 14.76
N ALA A 132 -10.80 -17.59 14.78
CA ALA A 132 -11.93 -17.48 15.71
C ALA A 132 -11.54 -17.42 17.21
N LYS A 133 -10.37 -17.97 17.56
CA LYS A 133 -9.81 -17.99 18.93
C LYS A 133 -8.80 -16.85 19.17
N SER A 134 -8.40 -16.06 18.16
CA SER A 134 -7.45 -14.97 18.37
C SER A 134 -8.04 -13.87 19.26
N LEU A 135 -7.18 -13.15 19.97
CA LEU A 135 -7.60 -12.08 20.87
C LEU A 135 -8.42 -11.02 20.13
N GLY A 136 -7.95 -10.54 18.98
CA GLY A 136 -8.68 -9.55 18.17
C GLY A 136 -10.09 -10.02 17.81
N CYS A 137 -10.27 -11.27 17.36
CA CYS A 137 -11.59 -11.81 17.04
C CYS A 137 -12.50 -11.90 18.28
N ARG A 138 -11.95 -12.30 19.44
CA ARG A 138 -12.73 -12.36 20.70
C ARG A 138 -13.19 -10.97 21.12
N LEU A 139 -12.29 -10.00 21.17
CA LEU A 139 -12.61 -8.63 21.57
C LEU A 139 -13.65 -7.98 20.63
N MET A 140 -13.57 -8.24 19.34
CA MET A 140 -14.58 -7.76 18.40
C MET A 140 -15.96 -8.36 18.66
N LYS A 141 -16.04 -9.67 19.03
CA LYS A 141 -17.29 -10.31 19.43
C LYS A 141 -17.81 -9.73 20.74
N GLU A 142 -16.97 -9.51 21.73
CA GLU A 142 -17.33 -8.89 23.02
C GLU A 142 -17.88 -7.47 22.82
N LYS A 143 -17.34 -6.72 21.87
CA LYS A 143 -17.89 -5.42 21.42
C LYS A 143 -19.22 -5.56 20.64
N GLY A 144 -19.71 -6.78 20.44
CA GLY A 144 -20.98 -7.09 19.80
C GLY A 144 -20.96 -6.93 18.26
N PHE A 145 -19.79 -7.05 17.61
CA PHE A 145 -19.74 -7.08 16.15
C PHE A 145 -20.21 -8.41 15.58
N SER A 146 -20.93 -8.36 14.48
CA SER A 146 -21.27 -9.53 13.67
C SER A 146 -20.03 -10.05 12.96
N ILE A 147 -19.63 -11.30 13.25
CA ILE A 147 -18.42 -11.92 12.69
C ILE A 147 -18.80 -13.22 11.98
N ARG A 148 -18.23 -13.39 10.79
CA ARG A 148 -18.36 -14.61 9.99
C ARG A 148 -17.02 -15.27 9.80
N SER A 149 -16.96 -16.60 10.01
CA SER A 149 -15.75 -17.39 9.86
C SER A 149 -15.78 -18.23 8.59
N PHE A 150 -14.63 -18.30 7.91
CA PHE A 150 -14.36 -19.11 6.72
C PHE A 150 -13.08 -19.91 6.95
N SER A 151 -12.71 -20.76 6.01
CA SER A 151 -11.42 -21.49 6.05
C SER A 151 -10.20 -20.56 6.07
N THR A 152 -10.33 -19.36 5.51
CA THR A 152 -9.28 -18.32 5.44
C THR A 152 -9.17 -17.46 6.71
N GLY A 153 -10.08 -17.57 7.65
CA GLY A 153 -10.12 -16.79 8.88
C GLY A 153 -11.51 -16.22 9.19
N SER A 154 -11.56 -15.35 10.19
CA SER A 154 -12.79 -14.65 10.56
C SER A 154 -12.77 -13.19 10.11
N TYR A 155 -13.92 -12.68 9.74
CA TYR A 155 -14.11 -11.36 9.19
C TYR A 155 -15.31 -10.68 9.82
N VAL A 156 -15.21 -9.39 10.07
CA VAL A 156 -16.38 -8.58 10.41
C VAL A 156 -17.36 -8.57 9.23
N ASN A 157 -18.65 -8.66 9.54
CA ASN A 157 -19.70 -8.52 8.53
C ASN A 157 -19.74 -7.06 8.02
N PRO A 158 -19.55 -6.83 6.72
CA PRO A 158 -19.64 -5.48 6.15
C PRO A 158 -21.03 -4.82 6.27
N GLU A 159 -22.05 -5.61 6.59
CA GLU A 159 -23.42 -5.15 6.81
C GLU A 159 -23.66 -4.69 8.27
N ASP A 160 -22.70 -4.91 9.18
CA ASP A 160 -22.82 -4.46 10.56
C ASP A 160 -22.79 -2.92 10.61
N PRO A 161 -23.86 -2.26 11.08
CA PRO A 161 -23.94 -0.79 11.06
C PRO A 161 -22.86 -0.09 11.88
N LYS A 162 -22.20 -0.79 12.82
CA LYS A 162 -21.16 -0.26 13.66
C LYS A 162 -19.80 -0.20 12.96
N ILE A 163 -19.59 -0.99 11.87
CA ILE A 163 -18.24 -1.19 11.31
C ILE A 163 -17.69 0.09 10.68
N ALA A 164 -18.52 0.89 10.05
CA ALA A 164 -18.09 2.15 9.45
C ALA A 164 -17.49 3.09 10.51
N GLY A 165 -18.21 3.32 11.60
CA GLY A 165 -17.73 4.13 12.72
C GLY A 165 -16.48 3.56 13.38
N TYR A 166 -16.40 2.25 13.52
CA TYR A 166 -15.25 1.57 14.14
C TYR A 166 -13.96 1.71 13.31
N LEU A 167 -14.01 1.36 12.03
CA LEU A 167 -12.87 1.50 11.12
C LEU A 167 -12.50 2.97 10.89
N GLY A 168 -13.51 3.84 10.87
CA GLY A 168 -13.30 5.30 10.83
C GLY A 168 -12.50 5.78 12.03
N GLU A 169 -12.79 5.30 13.25
CA GLU A 169 -12.05 5.68 14.45
C GLU A 169 -10.64 5.10 14.49
N ILE A 170 -10.41 3.85 14.06
CA ILE A 170 -9.06 3.30 13.88
C ILE A 170 -8.21 4.21 12.97
N CYS A 171 -8.74 4.57 11.79
CA CYS A 171 -8.04 5.45 10.86
C CYS A 171 -7.84 6.87 11.42
N ALA A 172 -8.81 7.37 12.17
CA ALA A 172 -8.72 8.66 12.85
C ALA A 172 -7.67 8.65 13.97
N GLU A 173 -7.60 7.57 14.76
CA GLU A 173 -6.57 7.40 15.80
C GLU A 173 -5.17 7.44 15.21
N ILE A 174 -4.92 6.68 14.14
CA ILE A 174 -3.64 6.71 13.42
C ILE A 174 -3.35 8.12 12.90
N THR A 175 -4.31 8.76 12.23
CA THR A 175 -4.13 10.09 11.65
C THR A 175 -3.85 11.16 12.71
N ARG A 176 -4.51 11.07 13.85
CA ARG A 176 -4.35 12.03 14.96
C ARG A 176 -2.97 11.94 15.60
N ASN A 177 -2.52 10.71 15.81
CA ASN A 177 -1.35 10.45 16.64
C ASN A 177 -0.03 10.43 15.85
N TYR A 178 -0.08 10.21 14.53
CA TYR A 178 1.13 10.03 13.70
C TYR A 178 1.14 10.96 12.50
N ASP A 179 2.34 11.37 12.10
CA ASP A 179 2.57 12.16 10.89
C ASP A 179 2.72 11.24 9.67
N ILE A 180 1.71 10.41 9.42
CA ILE A 180 1.66 9.56 8.24
C ILE A 180 1.30 10.36 6.99
N ASP A 181 1.80 9.94 5.83
CA ASP A 181 1.50 10.54 4.53
C ASP A 181 0.22 9.98 3.92
N GLY A 182 -0.17 8.76 4.32
CA GLY A 182 -1.38 8.13 3.82
C GLY A 182 -1.87 6.96 4.66
N ILE A 183 -3.06 6.48 4.29
CA ILE A 183 -3.66 5.24 4.77
C ILE A 183 -3.96 4.38 3.53
N ASN A 184 -3.53 3.12 3.55
CA ASN A 184 -3.86 2.14 2.53
C ASN A 184 -4.83 1.10 3.10
N LEU A 185 -6.06 1.07 2.57
CA LEU A 185 -7.12 0.16 3.00
C LEU A 185 -7.03 -1.14 2.21
N ASP A 186 -6.66 -2.21 2.87
CA ASP A 186 -6.70 -3.55 2.32
C ASP A 186 -7.91 -4.32 2.87
N TYR A 187 -8.38 -5.32 2.15
CA TYR A 187 -9.60 -6.05 2.51
C TYR A 187 -10.83 -5.14 2.81
N ILE A 188 -10.88 -3.95 2.23
CA ILE A 188 -12.05 -3.08 2.27
C ILE A 188 -13.08 -3.57 1.25
N ARG A 189 -13.66 -4.73 1.55
CA ARG A 189 -14.49 -5.51 0.63
C ARG A 189 -15.20 -6.65 1.35
N TYR A 190 -16.18 -7.27 0.70
CA TYR A 190 -16.69 -8.55 1.15
C TYR A 190 -15.58 -9.61 1.04
N PRO A 191 -15.40 -10.48 2.05
CA PRO A 191 -14.42 -11.56 2.00
C PRO A 191 -14.68 -12.54 0.86
N ASP A 192 -13.59 -13.17 0.41
CA ASP A 192 -13.66 -14.26 -0.55
C ASP A 192 -14.55 -15.38 -0.05
N GLY A 193 -15.27 -16.06 -0.32
CA GLY A 193 -16.16 -17.05 0.28
C GLY A 193 -17.49 -16.50 0.82
N TRP A 194 -17.68 -15.18 0.80
CA TRP A 194 -18.99 -14.63 1.12
C TRP A 194 -20.01 -15.08 0.07
N PRO A 195 -21.21 -15.55 0.49
CA PRO A 195 -22.25 -15.99 -0.46
C PRO A 195 -22.60 -14.89 -1.45
N TYR A 196 -23.03 -15.27 -2.65
CA TYR A 196 -23.57 -14.30 -3.61
C TYR A 196 -24.84 -13.62 -3.05
N PRO A 197 -25.17 -12.41 -3.52
CA PRO A 197 -26.41 -11.74 -3.14
C PRO A 197 -27.63 -12.63 -3.36
N THR A 198 -28.51 -12.64 -2.38
CA THR A 198 -29.71 -13.51 -2.39
C THR A 198 -30.90 -12.87 -3.08
N TYR A 199 -30.85 -11.55 -3.32
CA TYR A 199 -31.95 -10.72 -3.79
C TYR A 199 -33.19 -10.73 -2.87
N LYS A 200 -33.00 -11.20 -1.62
CA LYS A 200 -34.04 -11.20 -0.58
C LYS A 200 -33.71 -10.15 0.47
N ASN A 201 -34.73 -9.54 1.06
CA ASN A 201 -34.59 -8.56 2.14
C ASN A 201 -33.60 -7.41 1.83
N GLY A 202 -33.53 -7.00 0.55
CA GLY A 202 -32.62 -5.93 0.13
C GLY A 202 -31.16 -6.34 -0.11
N ASP A 203 -30.81 -7.62 0.01
CA ASP A 203 -29.45 -8.11 -0.28
C ASP A 203 -29.22 -8.19 -1.80
N THR A 204 -28.80 -7.08 -2.38
CA THR A 204 -28.48 -6.93 -3.80
C THR A 204 -27.00 -6.58 -4.00
N PRO A 205 -26.43 -6.76 -5.19
CA PRO A 205 -25.07 -6.29 -5.49
C PRO A 205 -24.89 -4.79 -5.20
N GLU A 206 -25.90 -3.99 -5.49
CA GLU A 206 -25.90 -2.53 -5.26
C GLU A 206 -25.83 -2.21 -3.76
N THR A 207 -26.69 -2.84 -2.96
CA THR A 207 -26.69 -2.66 -1.49
C THR A 207 -25.35 -3.05 -0.89
N ARG A 208 -24.76 -4.15 -1.35
CA ARG A 208 -23.44 -4.58 -0.85
C ARG A 208 -22.34 -3.61 -1.23
N ARG A 209 -22.35 -3.06 -2.44
CA ARG A 209 -21.39 -1.99 -2.83
C ARG A 209 -21.58 -0.75 -1.99
N GLU A 210 -22.82 -0.39 -1.69
CA GLU A 210 -23.12 0.78 -0.84
C GLU A 210 -22.66 0.55 0.61
N ASN A 211 -22.79 -0.66 1.17
CA ASN A 211 -22.25 -0.98 2.50
C ASN A 211 -20.74 -0.70 2.57
N ILE A 212 -19.96 -1.18 1.60
CA ILE A 212 -18.52 -0.90 1.56
C ILE A 212 -18.26 0.59 1.32
N THR A 213 -19.00 1.22 0.40
CA THR A 213 -18.83 2.65 0.10
C THR A 213 -19.11 3.52 1.31
N ASN A 214 -20.09 3.17 2.16
CA ASN A 214 -20.39 3.89 3.40
C ASN A 214 -19.23 3.80 4.39
N ILE A 215 -18.58 2.64 4.49
CA ILE A 215 -17.37 2.50 5.32
C ILE A 215 -16.25 3.42 4.81
N VAL A 216 -16.01 3.44 3.50
CA VAL A 216 -15.00 4.29 2.88
C VAL A 216 -15.32 5.78 3.09
N ARG A 217 -16.57 6.20 2.96
CA ARG A 217 -17.01 7.59 3.22
C ARG A 217 -16.72 8.00 4.67
N GLU A 218 -17.06 7.15 5.62
CA GLU A 218 -16.83 7.44 7.04
C GLU A 218 -15.34 7.57 7.37
N ILE A 219 -14.51 6.67 6.83
CA ILE A 219 -13.05 6.77 6.97
C ILE A 219 -12.54 8.08 6.34
N ASN A 220 -12.95 8.39 5.10
CA ASN A 220 -12.57 9.61 4.41
C ASN A 220 -12.96 10.85 5.24
N TYR A 221 -14.21 10.92 5.69
CA TYR A 221 -14.70 12.05 6.48
C TYR A 221 -13.85 12.30 7.74
N ARG A 222 -13.59 11.25 8.52
CA ARG A 222 -12.84 11.38 9.77
C ARG A 222 -11.38 11.75 9.54
N VAL A 223 -10.71 11.09 8.60
CA VAL A 223 -9.30 11.36 8.28
C VAL A 223 -9.14 12.76 7.71
N LYS A 224 -9.93 13.12 6.70
CA LYS A 224 -9.82 14.44 6.04
C LYS A 224 -10.21 15.60 6.95
N LYS A 225 -11.07 15.38 7.92
CA LYS A 225 -11.39 16.39 8.96
C LYS A 225 -10.20 16.68 9.87
N LEU A 226 -9.34 15.68 10.12
CA LEU A 226 -8.13 15.82 10.95
C LEU A 226 -6.96 16.40 10.15
N LYS A 227 -6.62 15.72 9.05
CA LYS A 227 -5.50 16.08 8.17
C LYS A 227 -5.91 15.91 6.70
N PRO A 228 -6.40 16.97 6.02
CA PRO A 228 -6.92 16.87 4.66
C PRO A 228 -5.87 16.40 3.64
N TRP A 229 -4.59 16.57 3.92
CA TRP A 229 -3.48 16.16 3.07
C TRP A 229 -3.12 14.67 3.17
N VAL A 230 -3.51 13.97 4.22
CA VAL A 230 -3.26 12.52 4.34
C VAL A 230 -3.99 11.79 3.23
N LYS A 231 -3.23 11.05 2.41
CA LYS A 231 -3.77 10.30 1.27
C LYS A 231 -4.58 9.10 1.76
N ILE A 232 -5.73 8.87 1.15
CA ILE A 232 -6.51 7.64 1.38
C ILE A 232 -6.44 6.82 0.11
N SER A 233 -5.99 5.59 0.23
CA SER A 233 -5.88 4.64 -0.85
C SER A 233 -6.48 3.29 -0.47
N CYS A 234 -6.73 2.44 -1.45
CA CYS A 234 -7.05 1.04 -1.20
C CYS A 234 -6.32 0.12 -2.17
N SER A 235 -6.27 -1.16 -1.80
CA SER A 235 -5.74 -2.24 -2.62
C SER A 235 -6.89 -3.09 -3.17
N PRO A 236 -7.54 -2.66 -4.29
CA PRO A 236 -8.65 -3.43 -4.86
C PRO A 236 -8.14 -4.66 -5.59
N ILE A 237 -9.06 -5.62 -5.86
CA ILE A 237 -8.80 -6.71 -6.80
C ILE A 237 -8.36 -6.09 -8.12
N GLY A 238 -7.31 -6.64 -8.73
CA GLY A 238 -6.63 -6.06 -9.89
C GLY A 238 -7.47 -5.91 -11.16
N LYS A 239 -8.64 -6.54 -11.24
CA LYS A 239 -9.66 -6.34 -12.26
C LYS A 239 -10.82 -5.60 -11.61
N TYR A 240 -11.23 -4.47 -12.19
CA TYR A 240 -12.38 -3.75 -11.64
C TYR A 240 -13.70 -4.43 -11.98
N ASP A 241 -13.96 -4.65 -13.25
CA ASP A 241 -15.17 -5.32 -13.79
C ASP A 241 -14.78 -6.23 -14.96
N ASP A 242 -15.71 -7.00 -15.48
CA ASP A 242 -15.50 -7.79 -16.69
C ASP A 242 -15.43 -6.88 -17.92
N LEU A 243 -14.42 -7.07 -18.76
CA LEU A 243 -14.28 -6.33 -20.01
C LEU A 243 -14.87 -7.16 -21.17
N SER A 244 -15.79 -6.57 -21.94
CA SER A 244 -16.56 -7.28 -22.97
C SER A 244 -15.70 -7.95 -24.04
N ARG A 245 -14.57 -7.34 -24.38
CA ARG A 245 -13.64 -7.79 -25.43
C ARG A 245 -12.69 -8.91 -25.02
N TYR A 246 -12.65 -9.27 -23.72
CA TYR A 246 -11.67 -10.21 -23.18
C TYR A 246 -12.36 -11.41 -22.54
N SER A 247 -11.72 -12.56 -22.60
CA SER A 247 -12.23 -13.81 -22.04
C SER A 247 -12.12 -13.90 -20.51
N SER A 248 -11.28 -13.07 -19.92
CA SER A 248 -11.11 -13.05 -18.45
C SER A 248 -12.33 -12.50 -17.76
N LYS A 249 -13.09 -13.36 -17.12
CA LYS A 249 -14.38 -13.06 -16.48
C LYS A 249 -14.39 -13.48 -15.00
N ASN A 250 -15.41 -13.03 -14.28
CA ASN A 250 -15.92 -13.49 -12.98
C ASN A 250 -15.22 -12.99 -11.73
N TYR A 251 -13.89 -13.06 -11.58
CA TYR A 251 -13.22 -12.61 -10.37
C TYR A 251 -12.75 -11.17 -10.52
N ASN A 252 -13.59 -10.24 -10.08
CA ASN A 252 -13.34 -8.81 -10.16
C ASN A 252 -13.76 -8.08 -8.87
N ALA A 253 -13.31 -6.84 -8.72
CA ALA A 253 -13.54 -6.01 -7.54
C ALA A 253 -15.03 -5.67 -7.34
N LYS A 254 -15.67 -5.18 -8.37
CA LYS A 254 -17.02 -4.62 -8.32
C LYS A 254 -18.08 -5.67 -8.02
N ASN A 255 -18.09 -6.78 -8.76
CA ASN A 255 -19.19 -7.74 -8.71
C ASN A 255 -18.92 -8.89 -7.74
N ARG A 256 -17.65 -9.36 -7.62
CA ARG A 256 -17.34 -10.51 -6.77
C ARG A 256 -17.23 -10.14 -5.30
N VAL A 257 -16.63 -9.00 -5.01
CA VAL A 257 -16.32 -8.58 -3.63
C VAL A 257 -16.87 -7.20 -3.25
N SER A 258 -17.74 -6.65 -4.10
CA SER A 258 -18.48 -5.40 -3.88
C SER A 258 -17.58 -4.17 -3.62
N GLN A 259 -16.44 -4.11 -4.29
CA GLN A 259 -15.40 -3.09 -4.13
C GLN A 259 -15.48 -2.11 -5.31
N ASP A 260 -16.27 -1.05 -5.17
CA ASP A 260 -16.54 -0.07 -6.24
C ASP A 260 -15.47 1.04 -6.30
N ALA A 261 -14.21 0.62 -6.47
CA ALA A 261 -13.06 1.51 -6.34
C ALA A 261 -13.00 2.61 -7.41
N GLN A 262 -13.50 2.37 -8.63
CA GLN A 262 -13.57 3.43 -9.65
C GLN A 262 -14.61 4.51 -9.27
N LEU A 263 -15.74 4.13 -8.63
CA LEU A 263 -16.68 5.10 -8.09
C LEU A 263 -16.03 5.95 -6.98
N TRP A 264 -15.22 5.34 -6.13
CA TRP A 264 -14.62 6.05 -5.00
C TRP A 264 -13.63 7.14 -5.43
N VAL A 265 -12.82 6.91 -6.46
CA VAL A 265 -11.97 7.98 -7.03
C VAL A 265 -12.79 9.00 -7.81
N LYS A 266 -13.81 8.58 -8.54
CA LYS A 266 -14.73 9.49 -9.25
C LYS A 266 -15.43 10.46 -8.30
N THR A 267 -15.81 9.99 -7.12
CA THR A 267 -16.49 10.78 -6.08
C THR A 267 -15.51 11.44 -5.09
N ARG A 268 -14.20 11.26 -5.29
CA ARG A 268 -13.12 11.84 -4.47
C ARG A 268 -13.16 11.45 -3.00
N ILE A 269 -13.70 10.28 -2.69
CA ILE A 269 -13.57 9.68 -1.34
C ILE A 269 -12.35 8.77 -1.22
N MET A 270 -11.58 8.64 -2.30
CA MET A 270 -10.32 7.91 -2.38
C MET A 270 -9.33 8.73 -3.22
N ASP A 271 -8.07 8.82 -2.77
CA ASP A 271 -7.05 9.65 -3.42
C ASP A 271 -6.16 8.85 -4.38
N GLN A 272 -5.94 7.56 -4.10
CA GLN A 272 -5.08 6.68 -4.90
C GLN A 272 -5.65 5.27 -4.92
N LEU A 273 -5.32 4.49 -5.95
CA LEU A 273 -5.65 3.06 -6.02
C LEU A 273 -4.38 2.25 -6.27
N TYR A 274 -4.29 1.12 -5.56
CA TYR A 274 -3.23 0.13 -5.69
C TYR A 274 -3.84 -1.22 -6.13
N PRO A 275 -4.38 -1.35 -7.37
CA PRO A 275 -4.99 -2.59 -7.83
C PRO A 275 -4.00 -3.74 -7.77
N MET A 276 -4.39 -4.83 -7.10
CA MET A 276 -3.58 -6.03 -6.93
C MET A 276 -3.58 -6.85 -8.23
N GLN A 277 -2.75 -6.46 -9.18
CA GLN A 277 -2.72 -7.02 -10.54
C GLN A 277 -1.80 -8.24 -10.63
N TYR A 278 -2.08 -9.27 -9.84
CA TYR A 278 -1.26 -10.47 -9.68
C TYR A 278 -1.55 -11.52 -10.77
N TRP A 279 -1.56 -11.10 -12.03
CA TRP A 279 -1.81 -11.90 -13.22
C TRP A 279 -0.86 -11.55 -14.36
N ARG A 280 -0.98 -12.27 -15.50
CA ARG A 280 -0.19 -12.06 -16.70
C ARG A 280 -1.09 -11.90 -17.94
N GLY A 281 -0.53 -11.36 -19.03
CA GLY A 281 -1.17 -11.28 -20.34
C GLY A 281 -2.53 -10.60 -20.31
N ASP A 282 -3.55 -11.24 -20.90
CA ASP A 282 -4.92 -10.73 -21.00
C ASP A 282 -5.61 -10.52 -19.65
N ASN A 283 -5.05 -11.08 -18.57
CA ASN A 283 -5.53 -10.85 -17.22
C ASN A 283 -4.89 -9.62 -16.54
N TYR A 284 -3.87 -9.02 -17.17
CA TYR A 284 -3.14 -7.87 -16.63
C TYR A 284 -3.31 -6.62 -17.50
N TYR A 285 -2.83 -6.64 -18.75
CA TYR A 285 -2.68 -5.41 -19.55
C TYR A 285 -3.99 -4.70 -19.88
N PRO A 286 -5.09 -5.38 -20.28
CA PRO A 286 -6.35 -4.69 -20.53
C PRO A 286 -6.94 -4.03 -19.28
N PHE A 287 -6.76 -4.67 -18.13
CA PHE A 287 -7.25 -4.14 -16.85
C PHE A 287 -6.39 -2.99 -16.33
N SER A 288 -5.09 -2.97 -16.62
CA SER A 288 -4.23 -1.81 -16.36
C SER A 288 -4.71 -0.59 -17.14
N ALA A 289 -5.06 -0.76 -18.42
CA ALA A 289 -5.64 0.30 -19.25
C ALA A 289 -6.99 0.77 -18.69
N ASP A 290 -7.88 -0.15 -18.33
CA ASP A 290 -9.20 0.18 -17.72
C ASP A 290 -9.06 1.00 -16.44
N TRP A 291 -8.11 0.64 -15.56
CA TRP A 291 -7.84 1.43 -14.35
C TRP A 291 -7.40 2.85 -14.66
N VAL A 292 -6.55 3.05 -15.67
CA VAL A 292 -6.06 4.38 -16.06
C VAL A 292 -7.16 5.21 -16.71
N GLU A 293 -7.93 4.62 -17.63
CA GLU A 293 -9.04 5.28 -18.32
C GLU A 293 -10.11 5.79 -17.35
N ASN A 294 -10.31 5.06 -16.25
CA ASN A 294 -11.31 5.38 -15.22
C ASN A 294 -10.71 6.02 -13.96
N SER A 295 -9.44 6.45 -14.01
CA SER A 295 -8.74 7.04 -12.87
C SER A 295 -9.28 8.40 -12.42
N ASN A 296 -10.00 9.09 -13.27
CA ASN A 296 -10.46 10.48 -13.05
C ASN A 296 -9.32 11.44 -12.63
N GLY A 297 -8.11 11.20 -13.12
CA GLY A 297 -6.92 11.99 -12.81
C GLY A 297 -6.27 11.67 -11.47
N HIS A 298 -6.73 10.63 -10.77
CA HIS A 298 -6.10 10.12 -9.56
C HIS A 298 -4.92 9.21 -9.87
N ASP A 299 -4.02 9.06 -8.91
CA ASP A 299 -2.84 8.22 -9.03
C ASP A 299 -3.22 6.73 -8.95
N ILE A 300 -2.91 5.98 -9.99
CA ILE A 300 -3.07 4.54 -10.07
C ILE A 300 -1.70 3.89 -9.99
N VAL A 301 -1.53 2.98 -9.05
CA VAL A 301 -0.27 2.30 -8.77
C VAL A 301 -0.46 0.81 -8.97
N SER A 302 0.14 0.25 -10.01
CA SER A 302 0.02 -1.18 -10.30
C SER A 302 0.64 -2.01 -9.18
N GLY A 303 -0.15 -2.83 -8.51
CA GLY A 303 0.32 -3.83 -7.56
C GLY A 303 0.91 -5.03 -8.31
N LEU A 304 2.20 -5.24 -8.15
CA LEU A 304 2.96 -6.28 -8.84
C LEU A 304 3.11 -7.52 -7.97
N GLY A 305 2.81 -8.68 -8.54
CA GLY A 305 2.99 -9.97 -7.88
C GLY A 305 4.46 -10.42 -7.83
N THR A 306 5.33 -9.66 -7.18
CA THR A 306 6.77 -9.95 -7.10
C THR A 306 7.06 -11.30 -6.46
N TYR A 307 6.17 -11.78 -5.58
CA TYR A 307 6.29 -13.10 -4.96
C TYR A 307 6.21 -14.25 -5.97
N PHE A 308 5.58 -14.05 -7.12
CA PHE A 308 5.52 -15.07 -8.17
C PHE A 308 6.87 -15.37 -8.84
N LEU A 309 7.89 -14.54 -8.61
CA LEU A 309 9.26 -14.89 -9.03
C LEU A 309 9.84 -16.05 -8.21
N ASP A 310 9.31 -16.33 -7.01
CA ASP A 310 9.72 -17.49 -6.21
C ASP A 310 9.16 -18.77 -6.84
N PRO A 311 10.00 -19.79 -7.10
CA PRO A 311 9.57 -21.06 -7.67
C PRO A 311 8.47 -21.78 -6.88
N ARG A 312 8.38 -21.52 -5.57
CA ARG A 312 7.35 -22.10 -4.69
C ARG A 312 5.98 -21.43 -4.80
N GLU A 313 5.93 -20.22 -5.38
CA GLU A 313 4.70 -19.43 -5.49
C GLU A 313 4.12 -19.46 -6.92
N GLY A 314 4.90 -19.12 -7.92
CA GLY A 314 4.40 -19.05 -9.30
C GLY A 314 5.42 -19.31 -10.38
N ASN A 315 6.70 -19.25 -10.03
CA ASN A 315 7.83 -19.49 -10.94
C ASN A 315 7.74 -18.64 -12.22
N TRP A 316 7.36 -17.36 -12.09
CA TRP A 316 7.40 -16.45 -13.23
C TRP A 316 8.84 -16.09 -13.57
N GLY A 317 9.14 -15.88 -14.84
CA GLY A 317 10.39 -15.26 -15.25
C GLY A 317 10.41 -13.77 -14.93
N LEU A 318 11.60 -13.21 -14.68
CA LEU A 318 11.77 -11.78 -14.38
C LEU A 318 11.24 -10.89 -15.52
N GLU A 319 11.34 -11.35 -16.77
CA GLU A 319 10.87 -10.64 -17.97
C GLU A 319 9.38 -10.30 -17.93
N GLU A 320 8.55 -11.12 -17.28
CA GLU A 320 7.14 -10.81 -17.13
C GLU A 320 6.93 -9.60 -16.20
N LEU A 321 7.60 -9.59 -15.05
CA LEU A 321 7.48 -8.50 -14.09
C LEU A 321 8.06 -7.20 -14.67
N THR A 322 9.21 -7.26 -15.33
CA THR A 322 9.84 -6.09 -15.94
C THR A 322 8.98 -5.50 -17.06
N ARG A 323 8.34 -6.36 -17.87
CA ARG A 323 7.35 -5.92 -18.87
C ARG A 323 6.19 -5.19 -18.24
N GLN A 324 5.62 -5.73 -17.15
CA GLN A 324 4.54 -5.08 -16.39
C GLN A 324 4.96 -3.70 -15.88
N MET A 325 6.16 -3.56 -15.35
CA MET A 325 6.70 -2.28 -14.87
C MET A 325 6.85 -1.26 -16.00
N HIS A 326 7.39 -1.66 -17.15
CA HIS A 326 7.52 -0.79 -18.31
C HIS A 326 6.15 -0.33 -18.83
N VAL A 327 5.19 -1.24 -18.97
CA VAL A 327 3.83 -0.91 -19.42
C VAL A 327 3.12 0.00 -18.43
N SER A 328 3.22 -0.27 -17.12
CA SER A 328 2.65 0.60 -16.08
C SER A 328 3.19 2.02 -16.18
N ARG A 329 4.51 2.19 -16.28
CA ARG A 329 5.14 3.50 -16.45
C ARG A 329 4.70 4.18 -17.74
N TRP A 330 4.57 3.44 -18.85
CA TRP A 330 4.10 3.97 -20.13
C TRP A 330 2.65 4.46 -20.05
N LEU A 331 1.77 3.72 -19.36
CA LEU A 331 0.38 4.11 -19.11
C LEU A 331 0.24 5.28 -18.13
N GLY A 332 1.31 5.69 -17.45
CA GLY A 332 1.27 6.77 -16.48
C GLY A 332 1.01 6.32 -15.05
N MET A 333 1.00 5.03 -14.80
CA MET A 333 0.86 4.43 -13.47
C MET A 333 2.19 4.49 -12.70
N GLY A 334 2.08 4.46 -11.36
CA GLY A 334 3.14 4.00 -10.48
C GLY A 334 3.20 2.46 -10.43
N HIS A 335 4.09 1.94 -9.61
CA HIS A 335 4.17 0.51 -9.31
C HIS A 335 4.43 0.25 -7.83
N ALA A 336 3.96 -0.90 -7.34
CA ALA A 336 4.14 -1.32 -5.96
C ALA A 336 4.44 -2.83 -5.89
N HIS A 337 5.54 -3.20 -5.26
CA HIS A 337 5.92 -4.60 -5.11
C HIS A 337 5.19 -5.28 -3.96
N PHE A 338 4.51 -6.37 -4.24
CA PHE A 338 4.01 -7.28 -3.21
C PHE A 338 4.88 -8.54 -3.19
N ARG A 339 5.78 -8.66 -2.22
CA ARG A 339 6.02 -7.81 -1.07
C ARG A 339 7.54 -7.62 -0.84
N SER A 340 7.89 -6.87 0.19
CA SER A 340 9.25 -6.49 0.56
C SER A 340 10.28 -7.62 0.47
N LYS A 341 10.02 -8.76 1.10
CA LYS A 341 10.95 -9.90 1.11
C LYS A 341 11.43 -10.29 -0.29
N PHE A 342 10.52 -10.49 -1.23
CA PHE A 342 10.86 -10.99 -2.56
C PHE A 342 11.65 -9.96 -3.39
N LEU A 343 11.38 -8.66 -3.16
CA LEU A 343 12.17 -7.59 -3.75
C LEU A 343 13.58 -7.56 -3.15
N LEU A 344 13.69 -7.52 -1.81
CA LEU A 344 14.97 -7.35 -1.11
C LEU A 344 15.86 -8.60 -1.14
N ASP A 345 15.29 -9.78 -1.25
CA ASP A 345 16.01 -11.03 -1.53
C ASP A 345 16.57 -11.06 -2.96
N ASN A 346 16.29 -10.04 -3.76
CA ASN A 346 16.71 -9.92 -5.15
C ASN A 346 16.31 -11.14 -5.99
N GLN A 347 15.08 -11.63 -5.80
CA GLN A 347 14.58 -12.83 -6.46
C GLN A 347 14.73 -12.71 -7.98
N GLN A 348 15.44 -13.63 -8.62
CA GLN A 348 15.81 -13.59 -10.04
C GLN A 348 16.46 -12.26 -10.52
N GLY A 349 16.99 -11.42 -9.61
CA GLY A 349 17.61 -10.14 -9.96
C GLY A 349 16.65 -8.93 -9.98
N VAL A 350 15.44 -9.05 -9.45
CA VAL A 350 14.42 -7.99 -9.47
C VAL A 350 14.87 -6.71 -8.77
N TYR A 351 15.59 -6.79 -7.65
CA TYR A 351 16.10 -5.60 -6.95
C TYR A 351 17.16 -4.86 -7.78
N ASN A 352 18.03 -5.61 -8.45
CA ASN A 352 19.02 -5.01 -9.34
C ASN A 352 18.36 -4.37 -10.57
N PHE A 353 17.28 -4.97 -11.07
CA PHE A 353 16.47 -4.36 -12.13
C PHE A 353 15.81 -3.07 -11.62
N GLU A 354 15.15 -3.09 -10.46
CA GLU A 354 14.48 -1.93 -9.85
C GLU A 354 15.43 -0.73 -9.72
N LYS A 355 16.67 -0.97 -9.27
CA LYS A 355 17.70 0.09 -9.18
C LYS A 355 18.02 0.73 -10.54
N ARG A 356 18.08 -0.07 -11.60
CA ARG A 356 18.34 0.44 -12.96
C ARG A 356 17.12 1.14 -13.54
N PHE A 357 15.93 0.54 -13.35
CA PHE A 357 14.66 1.06 -13.82
C PHE A 357 14.31 2.41 -13.17
N ASN A 358 14.66 2.57 -11.91
CA ASN A 358 14.48 3.80 -11.14
C ASN A 358 15.79 4.58 -10.96
N ALA A 359 16.66 4.62 -11.97
CA ALA A 359 17.98 5.25 -11.86
C ALA A 359 17.93 6.72 -11.43
N VAL A 360 16.81 7.41 -11.64
CA VAL A 360 16.59 8.80 -11.23
C VAL A 360 15.48 8.86 -10.19
N PRO A 361 15.67 9.58 -9.06
CA PRO A 361 14.62 9.78 -8.06
C PRO A 361 13.37 10.45 -8.66
N ALA A 362 12.21 10.08 -8.15
CA ALA A 362 10.94 10.70 -8.48
C ALA A 362 10.21 11.14 -7.20
N LEU A 363 9.50 12.26 -7.28
CA LEU A 363 8.55 12.68 -6.26
C LEU A 363 7.24 11.91 -6.45
N THR A 364 6.49 11.73 -5.37
CA THR A 364 5.11 11.24 -5.47
C THR A 364 4.19 12.24 -6.17
N PRO A 365 3.12 11.79 -6.84
CA PRO A 365 2.13 12.69 -7.44
C PRO A 365 1.45 13.58 -6.40
N ALA A 366 1.20 14.84 -6.76
CA ALA A 366 0.54 15.80 -5.89
C ALA A 366 -0.99 15.61 -5.91
N LEU A 367 -1.65 15.83 -4.77
CA LEU A 367 -3.12 15.83 -4.64
C LEU A 367 -3.70 17.17 -5.15
N THR A 368 -3.75 17.35 -6.48
CA THR A 368 -4.15 18.62 -7.11
C THR A 368 -5.61 18.99 -6.88
N TRP A 369 -6.45 18.06 -6.49
CA TRP A 369 -7.85 18.31 -6.11
C TRP A 369 -8.03 18.87 -4.70
N ILE A 370 -7.03 18.70 -3.82
CA ILE A 370 -7.00 19.33 -2.49
C ILE A 370 -6.47 20.75 -2.61
N SER A 371 -5.34 20.95 -3.30
CA SER A 371 -4.78 22.27 -3.55
C SER A 371 -3.99 22.31 -4.87
N ARG A 372 -4.25 23.35 -5.64
CA ARG A 372 -3.45 23.68 -6.84
C ARG A 372 -2.37 24.71 -6.55
N ARG A 373 -2.31 25.20 -5.32
CA ARG A 373 -1.33 26.23 -4.91
C ARG A 373 0.06 25.58 -4.90
N LYS A 374 0.96 26.13 -5.70
CA LYS A 374 2.37 25.72 -5.68
C LYS A 374 3.04 26.37 -4.46
N PRO A 375 3.87 25.64 -3.70
CA PRO A 375 4.75 26.26 -2.72
C PRO A 375 5.61 27.33 -3.39
N LYS A 376 5.93 28.38 -2.67
CA LYS A 376 6.93 29.35 -3.15
C LYS A 376 8.27 28.63 -3.26
N ALA A 377 9.04 28.93 -4.32
CA ALA A 377 10.39 28.42 -4.42
C ALA A 377 11.19 28.79 -3.15
N PRO A 378 12.00 27.88 -2.58
CA PRO A 378 12.84 28.22 -1.47
C PRO A 378 13.80 29.34 -1.86
N ASN A 379 13.92 30.35 -1.00
CA ASN A 379 14.91 31.39 -1.21
C ASN A 379 16.31 30.85 -0.93
N TYR A 380 17.27 31.20 -1.77
CA TYR A 380 18.67 30.92 -1.49
C TYR A 380 19.08 31.76 -0.26
N ALA A 381 19.41 31.12 0.84
CA ALA A 381 19.80 31.82 2.06
C ALA A 381 21.06 31.20 2.67
N GLN A 382 21.95 32.04 3.17
CA GLN A 382 23.05 31.58 3.99
C GLN A 382 22.51 31.04 5.34
N GLY A 383 22.65 29.76 5.50
CA GLY A 383 22.72 29.06 6.77
C GLY A 383 21.45 28.64 7.42
N THR A 384 20.85 27.51 7.38
CA THR A 384 20.28 26.65 8.42
C THR A 384 19.81 25.29 7.93
N SER A 385 19.61 25.09 6.64
CA SER A 385 19.33 23.76 6.07
C SER A 385 20.36 23.45 4.99
N VAL A 386 21.00 22.30 5.11
CA VAL A 386 22.05 21.86 4.18
C VAL A 386 21.57 20.63 3.44
N VAL A 387 21.49 20.70 2.10
CA VAL A 387 21.40 19.52 1.25
C VAL A 387 22.69 19.37 0.50
N THR A 388 23.29 18.22 0.62
CA THR A 388 24.46 17.85 -0.18
C THR A 388 23.99 17.05 -1.37
N LEU A 389 24.11 17.63 -2.57
CA LEU A 389 23.89 16.91 -3.83
C LEU A 389 25.21 16.24 -4.21
N ILE A 390 25.21 14.91 -4.20
CA ILE A 390 26.36 14.12 -4.65
C ILE A 390 26.10 13.75 -6.10
N GLY A 391 26.82 14.33 -7.03
CA GLY A 391 26.79 14.00 -8.45
C GLY A 391 28.13 13.45 -8.95
N ALA A 392 28.19 13.01 -10.20
CA ALA A 392 29.40 12.45 -10.83
C ALA A 392 30.60 13.40 -10.84
N GLN A 393 30.44 14.67 -10.55
CA GLN A 393 31.47 15.70 -10.50
C GLN A 393 31.77 16.21 -9.07
N GLY A 394 31.39 15.45 -8.04
CA GLY A 394 31.61 15.80 -6.63
C GLY A 394 30.38 16.34 -5.91
N ALA A 395 30.52 16.53 -4.60
CA ALA A 395 29.45 17.00 -3.74
C ALA A 395 29.26 18.52 -3.85
N LYS A 396 28.03 18.98 -4.14
CA LYS A 396 27.65 20.39 -4.02
C LYS A 396 26.67 20.54 -2.87
N THR A 397 27.00 21.40 -1.93
CA THR A 397 26.13 21.72 -0.80
C THR A 397 25.27 22.93 -1.15
N ILE A 398 23.94 22.76 -1.13
CA ILE A 398 22.98 23.85 -1.29
C ILE A 398 22.35 24.11 0.07
N ARG A 399 22.42 25.35 0.53
CA ARG A 399 21.77 25.80 1.75
C ARG A 399 20.53 26.62 1.38
N TRP A 400 19.39 26.33 2.00
CA TRP A 400 18.19 27.15 1.80
C TRP A 400 17.47 27.38 3.11
N LYS A 401 16.66 28.44 3.13
CA LYS A 401 15.73 28.73 4.20
C LYS A 401 14.33 28.36 3.69
N GLY A 402 13.75 27.32 4.24
CA GLY A 402 12.36 26.95 3.99
C GLY A 402 11.43 27.72 4.92
N ASN A 403 10.25 28.10 4.46
CA ASN A 403 9.15 28.39 5.35
C ASN A 403 8.56 27.05 5.73
N SER A 404 8.47 26.77 7.04
CA SER A 404 7.69 25.63 7.51
C SER A 404 6.25 25.74 6.99
N PRO A 405 5.59 24.59 6.71
CA PRO A 405 4.21 24.58 6.23
C PRO A 405 3.25 25.22 7.24
#